data_03c6cf09e19a5b6b728be64c418952cc
#
_entry.id   03c6cf09e19a5b6b728be64c418952cc
#
_cell.length_a   1.000
_cell.length_b   1.000
_cell.length_c   1.000
_cell.angle_alpha   90.00
_cell.angle_beta   90.00
_cell.angle_gamma   90.00
#
_symmetry.space_group_name_H-M   'P 1'
#
loop_
_entity.id
_entity.type
_entity.pdbx_description
1 polymer ?
#
loop_
_entity_poly.entity_id
_entity_poly.type
_entity_poly.pdbx_seq_one_letter_code
_entity_poly.pdbx_strand_id
1 'polypeptide(L)'
;ANGTNRLAILVATSSATLGFRSKKVNSFPFSLYLGGAALMGALIGARIAIDIDGNLFNRILAIIMIVVVVLMVFKPKYNTIPTSAKTTGKTRIWSMVAFFFIGIYGGFINAGIGFIMMLFMNYVNRMDLIRVNATKVAVAFIYTTGALVTFALSGHIEWKYGLALASGNAAGAFFASRYSVKKGEGVIKAVMMVMVAAMSIKLWFF
;
A
#
# COMPACT_ATOMS: atom_id res chain seq x y z
N ALA A 1 -12.82 -5.37 10.73
CA ALA A 1 -11.37 -5.08 10.82
C ALA A 1 -10.81 -4.45 9.53
N ASN A 2 -11.03 -5.05 8.34
CA ASN A 2 -10.45 -4.57 7.08
C ASN A 2 -10.87 -3.13 6.74
N GLY A 3 -12.18 -2.82 6.75
CA GLY A 3 -12.70 -1.47 6.52
C GLY A 3 -12.18 -0.43 7.52
N THR A 4 -12.17 -0.80 8.79
CA THR A 4 -11.67 0.03 9.90
C THR A 4 -10.20 0.44 9.71
N ASN A 5 -9.34 -0.48 9.24
CA ASN A 5 -7.93 -0.20 8.97
C ASN A 5 -7.72 0.79 7.81
N ARG A 6 -8.68 0.91 6.88
CA ARG A 6 -8.59 1.87 5.75
C ARG A 6 -8.50 3.32 6.22
N LEU A 7 -9.20 3.66 7.31
CA LEU A 7 -9.12 5.00 7.88
C LEU A 7 -7.68 5.34 8.33
N ALA A 8 -7.03 4.40 9.01
CA ALA A 8 -5.65 4.59 9.45
C ALA A 8 -4.66 4.72 8.27
N ILE A 9 -4.86 3.91 7.22
CA ILE A 9 -4.03 3.99 6.00
C ILE A 9 -4.26 5.33 5.27
N LEU A 10 -5.51 5.81 5.19
CA LEU A 10 -5.81 7.08 4.56
C LEU A 10 -5.10 8.25 5.25
N VAL A 11 -5.14 8.31 6.58
CA VAL A 11 -4.44 9.33 7.36
C VAL A 11 -2.92 9.24 7.16
N ALA A 12 -2.35 8.03 7.19
CA ALA A 12 -0.92 7.84 6.98
C ALA A 12 -0.48 8.24 5.56
N THR A 13 -1.24 7.85 4.53
CA THR A 13 -0.89 8.15 3.13
C THR A 13 -1.11 9.61 2.76
N SER A 14 -2.11 10.29 3.34
CA SER A 14 -2.31 11.74 3.17
C SER A 14 -1.11 12.51 3.74
N SER A 15 -0.71 12.21 4.97
CA SER A 15 0.44 12.83 5.63
C SER A 15 1.74 12.58 4.85
N ALA A 16 1.96 11.36 4.36
CA ALA A 16 3.13 11.03 3.55
C ALA A 16 3.13 11.75 2.20
N THR A 17 1.97 11.86 1.53
CA THR A 17 1.82 12.57 0.24
C THR A 17 2.16 14.05 0.39
N LEU A 18 1.66 14.69 1.45
CA LEU A 18 2.01 16.08 1.77
C LEU A 18 3.51 16.24 2.07
N GLY A 19 4.11 15.28 2.80
CA GLY A 19 5.54 15.25 3.08
C GLY A 19 6.41 15.19 1.82
N PHE A 20 6.07 14.33 0.86
CA PHE A 20 6.80 14.26 -0.42
C PHE A 20 6.59 15.50 -1.29
N ARG A 21 5.38 16.07 -1.31
CA ARG A 21 5.07 17.31 -2.03
C ARG A 21 5.89 18.49 -1.49
N SER A 22 6.06 18.61 -0.18
CA SER A 22 6.87 19.66 0.44
C SER A 22 8.35 19.59 0.04
N LYS A 23 8.85 18.38 -0.29
CA LYS A 23 10.21 18.14 -0.78
C LYS A 23 10.34 18.28 -2.32
N LYS A 24 9.33 18.82 -3.00
CA LYS A 24 9.30 19.00 -4.47
C LYS A 24 9.51 17.71 -5.27
N VAL A 25 9.22 16.55 -4.68
CA VAL A 25 9.24 15.28 -5.41
C VAL A 25 7.99 15.21 -6.28
N ASN A 26 8.15 15.49 -7.58
CA ASN A 26 7.03 15.55 -8.51
C ASN A 26 6.66 14.15 -9.01
N SER A 27 5.57 13.60 -8.45
CA SER A 27 4.98 12.34 -8.90
C SER A 27 3.72 12.55 -9.76
N PHE A 28 3.18 13.75 -9.75
CA PHE A 28 2.08 14.18 -10.62
C PHE A 28 2.61 14.48 -12.04
N PRO A 29 1.88 14.18 -13.12
CA PRO A 29 0.53 13.61 -13.20
C PRO A 29 0.46 12.08 -13.19
N PHE A 30 1.59 11.36 -13.25
CA PHE A 30 1.63 9.91 -13.40
C PHE A 30 0.89 9.18 -12.27
N SER A 31 1.03 9.64 -11.02
CA SER A 31 0.32 9.08 -9.87
C SER A 31 -1.21 9.21 -9.99
N LEU A 32 -1.73 10.22 -10.68
CA LEU A 32 -3.17 10.37 -10.91
C LEU A 32 -3.71 9.30 -11.87
N TYR A 33 -2.98 9.02 -12.96
CA TYR A 33 -3.37 7.96 -13.90
C TYR A 33 -3.38 6.59 -13.23
N LEU A 34 -2.32 6.27 -12.49
CA LEU A 34 -2.23 5.01 -11.75
C LEU A 34 -3.25 4.94 -10.63
N GLY A 35 -3.44 6.03 -9.90
CA GLY A 35 -4.40 6.15 -8.81
C GLY A 35 -5.84 6.00 -9.29
N GLY A 36 -6.21 6.60 -10.41
CA GLY A 36 -7.53 6.45 -11.03
C GLY A 36 -7.81 5.00 -11.44
N ALA A 37 -6.86 4.34 -12.11
CA ALA A 37 -6.96 2.93 -12.46
C ALA A 37 -7.07 2.03 -11.21
N ALA A 38 -6.23 2.27 -10.21
CA ALA A 38 -6.25 1.52 -8.95
C ALA A 38 -7.54 1.77 -8.16
N LEU A 39 -8.12 2.98 -8.21
CA LEU A 39 -9.40 3.30 -7.59
C LEU A 39 -10.54 2.44 -8.15
N MET A 40 -10.64 2.36 -9.48
CA MET A 40 -11.65 1.51 -10.14
C MET A 40 -11.53 0.05 -9.69
N GLY A 41 -10.30 -0.47 -9.68
CA GLY A 41 -10.03 -1.81 -9.15
C GLY A 41 -10.38 -1.95 -7.67
N ALA A 42 -10.04 -0.96 -6.85
CA ALA A 42 -10.25 -1.01 -5.40
C ALA A 42 -11.74 -1.01 -5.00
N LEU A 43 -12.60 -0.37 -5.77
CA LEU A 43 -14.05 -0.44 -5.58
C LEU A 43 -14.58 -1.87 -5.75
N ILE A 44 -14.08 -2.58 -6.77
CA ILE A 44 -14.40 -3.99 -7.00
C ILE A 44 -13.86 -4.85 -5.87
N GLY A 45 -12.56 -4.69 -5.54
CA GLY A 45 -11.91 -5.47 -4.48
C GLY A 45 -12.54 -5.27 -3.10
N ALA A 46 -12.95 -4.05 -2.78
CA ALA A 46 -13.63 -3.75 -1.51
C ALA A 46 -15.01 -4.42 -1.42
N ARG A 47 -15.77 -4.47 -2.52
CA ARG A 47 -17.04 -5.21 -2.58
C ARG A 47 -16.82 -6.70 -2.36
N ILE A 48 -15.88 -7.31 -3.06
CA ILE A 48 -15.53 -8.73 -2.83
C ILE A 48 -15.16 -8.98 -1.37
N ALA A 49 -14.42 -8.07 -0.74
CA ALA A 49 -14.02 -8.21 0.67
C ALA A 49 -15.17 -8.09 1.68
N ILE A 50 -16.27 -7.43 1.29
CA ILE A 50 -17.48 -7.30 2.12
C ILE A 50 -18.32 -8.58 2.03
N ASP A 51 -18.42 -9.17 0.84
CA ASP A 51 -19.32 -10.29 0.55
C ASP A 51 -18.69 -11.66 0.88
N ILE A 52 -17.35 -11.72 1.08
CA ILE A 52 -16.65 -12.98 1.32
C ILE A 52 -16.86 -13.49 2.75
N ASP A 53 -16.93 -14.82 2.92
CA ASP A 53 -16.92 -15.46 4.23
C ASP A 53 -15.66 -15.11 5.04
N GLY A 54 -15.83 -14.80 6.34
CA GLY A 54 -14.73 -14.34 7.19
C GLY A 54 -13.60 -15.37 7.36
N ASN A 55 -13.92 -16.68 7.40
CA ASN A 55 -12.91 -17.73 7.52
C ASN A 55 -12.09 -17.85 6.24
N LEU A 56 -12.77 -17.77 5.09
CA LEU A 56 -12.09 -17.79 3.79
C LEU A 56 -11.21 -16.56 3.63
N PHE A 57 -11.70 -15.38 4.02
CA PHE A 57 -10.90 -14.15 4.03
C PHE A 57 -9.62 -14.29 4.87
N ASN A 58 -9.73 -14.82 6.10
CA ASN A 58 -8.59 -15.00 6.99
C ASN A 58 -7.55 -15.99 6.42
N ARG A 59 -8.00 -17.08 5.79
CA ARG A 59 -7.11 -18.04 5.13
C ARG A 59 -6.35 -17.42 3.96
N ILE A 60 -7.06 -16.66 3.11
CA ILE A 60 -6.44 -15.93 1.99
C ILE A 60 -5.43 -14.90 2.53
N LEU A 61 -5.79 -14.16 3.56
CA LEU A 61 -4.92 -13.18 4.21
C LEU A 61 -3.65 -13.84 4.75
N ALA A 62 -3.75 -14.99 5.44
CA ALA A 62 -2.61 -15.72 5.98
C ALA A 62 -1.65 -16.17 4.86
N ILE A 63 -2.17 -16.76 3.78
CA ILE A 63 -1.37 -17.17 2.62
C ILE A 63 -0.64 -15.96 2.00
N ILE A 64 -1.35 -14.86 1.78
CA ILE A 64 -0.77 -13.64 1.21
C ILE A 64 0.32 -13.07 2.13
N MET A 65 0.10 -13.05 3.44
CA MET A 65 1.13 -12.59 4.39
C MET A 65 2.40 -13.42 4.31
N ILE A 66 2.29 -14.75 4.20
CA ILE A 66 3.43 -15.65 4.02
C ILE A 66 4.17 -15.32 2.71
N VAL A 67 3.44 -15.19 1.60
CA VAL A 67 4.02 -14.84 0.29
C VAL A 67 4.74 -13.50 0.34
N VAL A 68 4.16 -12.49 0.98
CA VAL A 68 4.79 -11.17 1.13
C VAL A 68 6.08 -11.25 1.95
N VAL A 69 6.09 -12.02 3.05
CA VAL A 69 7.31 -12.25 3.85
C VAL A 69 8.39 -12.91 3.01
N VAL A 70 8.05 -13.98 2.29
CA VAL A 70 8.97 -14.70 1.39
C VAL A 70 9.56 -13.71 0.37
N LEU A 71 8.73 -12.93 -0.31
CA LEU A 71 9.19 -11.92 -1.27
C LEU A 71 10.08 -10.84 -0.62
N MET A 72 9.83 -10.46 0.63
CA MET A 72 10.67 -9.50 1.35
C MET A 72 12.05 -10.08 1.72
N VAL A 73 12.11 -11.37 2.02
CA VAL A 73 13.37 -12.07 2.36
C VAL A 73 14.28 -12.19 1.14
N PHE A 74 13.73 -12.48 -0.03
CA PHE A 74 14.50 -12.62 -1.28
C PHE A 74 15.15 -11.32 -1.78
N LYS A 75 14.99 -10.20 -1.09
CA LYS A 75 15.66 -8.90 -1.35
C LYS A 75 15.80 -8.59 -2.85
N PRO A 76 14.72 -8.24 -3.55
CA PRO A 76 14.86 -7.83 -4.95
C PRO A 76 15.83 -6.64 -5.05
N LYS A 77 16.76 -6.70 -6.00
CA LYS A 77 17.71 -5.60 -6.25
C LYS A 77 16.94 -4.47 -6.92
N TYR A 78 16.71 -3.39 -6.20
CA TYR A 78 16.11 -2.19 -6.78
C TYR A 78 17.13 -1.40 -7.60
N ASN A 79 16.69 -0.86 -8.72
CA ASN A 79 17.46 0.12 -9.46
C ASN A 79 17.49 1.42 -8.65
N THR A 80 18.65 1.72 -8.08
CA THR A 80 18.89 2.96 -7.31
C THR A 80 19.37 4.10 -8.19
N ILE A 81 19.81 3.79 -9.42
CA ILE A 81 20.36 4.79 -10.37
C ILE A 81 19.17 5.50 -11.03
N PRO A 82 19.16 6.85 -11.05
CA PRO A 82 18.17 7.61 -11.78
C PRO A 82 18.25 7.29 -13.27
N THR A 83 17.33 6.49 -13.76
CA THR A 83 17.19 6.18 -15.18
C THR A 83 16.04 7.03 -15.74
N SER A 84 16.01 7.26 -17.04
CA SER A 84 14.87 7.92 -17.68
C SER A 84 13.57 7.14 -17.38
N ALA A 85 12.72 7.71 -16.53
CA ALA A 85 11.49 7.07 -16.11
C ALA A 85 10.51 6.92 -17.28
N LYS A 86 10.05 5.70 -17.51
CA LYS A 86 9.06 5.38 -18.56
C LYS A 86 7.64 5.61 -18.06
N THR A 87 7.16 6.84 -18.12
CA THR A 87 5.85 7.26 -17.60
C THR A 87 4.86 7.67 -18.70
N THR A 88 5.23 7.50 -19.98
CA THR A 88 4.44 7.94 -21.14
C THR A 88 4.21 6.80 -22.14
N GLY A 89 3.38 7.05 -23.13
CA GLY A 89 3.11 6.13 -24.24
C GLY A 89 2.52 4.78 -23.79
N LYS A 90 2.92 3.71 -24.47
CA LYS A 90 2.45 2.35 -24.22
C LYS A 90 2.71 1.88 -22.78
N THR A 91 3.86 2.26 -22.19
CA THR A 91 4.21 1.88 -20.82
C THR A 91 3.21 2.45 -19.80
N ARG A 92 2.71 3.67 -20.01
CA ARG A 92 1.66 4.25 -19.15
C ARG A 92 0.38 3.42 -19.19
N ILE A 93 -0.07 3.02 -20.39
CA ILE A 93 -1.30 2.22 -20.54
C ILE A 93 -1.15 0.88 -19.82
N TRP A 94 -0.05 0.16 -20.05
CA TRP A 94 0.23 -1.09 -19.36
C TRP A 94 0.32 -0.92 -17.84
N SER A 95 0.91 0.19 -17.37
CA SER A 95 0.94 0.49 -15.94
C SER A 95 -0.45 0.76 -15.38
N MET A 96 -1.33 1.44 -16.11
CA MET A 96 -2.73 1.63 -15.68
C MET A 96 -3.48 0.30 -15.60
N VAL A 97 -3.33 -0.60 -16.58
CA VAL A 97 -3.94 -1.93 -16.57
C VAL A 97 -3.43 -2.74 -15.37
N ALA A 98 -2.11 -2.77 -15.14
CA ALA A 98 -1.55 -3.45 -13.98
C ALA A 98 -2.04 -2.86 -12.66
N PHE A 99 -2.13 -1.52 -12.56
CA PHE A 99 -2.59 -0.85 -11.35
C PHE A 99 -4.09 -1.01 -11.10
N PHE A 100 -4.88 -1.28 -12.14
CA PHE A 100 -6.27 -1.71 -11.95
C PHE A 100 -6.34 -3.05 -11.20
N PHE A 101 -5.56 -4.06 -11.60
CA PHE A 101 -5.50 -5.34 -10.88
C PHE A 101 -4.86 -5.22 -9.49
N ILE A 102 -3.79 -4.44 -9.36
CA ILE A 102 -3.19 -4.10 -8.07
C ILE A 102 -4.23 -3.40 -7.18
N GLY A 103 -5.09 -2.56 -7.76
CA GLY A 103 -6.20 -1.91 -7.08
C GLY A 103 -7.25 -2.90 -6.57
N ILE A 104 -7.64 -3.90 -7.36
CA ILE A 104 -8.55 -4.97 -6.91
C ILE A 104 -7.96 -5.66 -5.68
N TYR A 105 -6.71 -6.08 -5.77
CA TYR A 105 -5.99 -6.67 -4.63
C TYR A 105 -5.94 -5.72 -3.43
N GLY A 106 -5.61 -4.44 -3.66
CA GLY A 106 -5.55 -3.41 -2.62
C GLY A 106 -6.88 -3.12 -1.96
N GLY A 107 -7.96 -3.09 -2.73
CA GLY A 107 -9.34 -2.96 -2.23
C GLY A 107 -9.76 -4.17 -1.40
N PHE A 108 -9.34 -5.37 -1.80
CA PHE A 108 -9.68 -6.61 -1.12
C PHE A 108 -8.93 -6.79 0.20
N ILE A 109 -7.61 -6.83 0.20
CA ILE A 109 -6.78 -7.15 1.39
C ILE A 109 -5.85 -6.03 1.82
N ASN A 110 -5.20 -5.36 0.87
CA ASN A 110 -4.22 -4.30 1.09
C ASN A 110 -2.87 -4.71 1.74
N ALA A 111 -2.71 -5.93 2.21
CA ALA A 111 -1.47 -6.39 2.82
C ALA A 111 -0.34 -6.48 1.77
N GLY A 112 0.82 -5.86 2.04
CA GLY A 112 1.98 -5.93 1.14
C GLY A 112 1.86 -5.22 -0.21
N ILE A 113 0.73 -4.57 -0.52
CA ILE A 113 0.48 -3.89 -1.81
C ILE A 113 1.55 -2.85 -2.13
N GLY A 114 2.03 -2.14 -1.12
CA GLY A 114 3.08 -1.14 -1.29
C GLY A 114 4.37 -1.72 -1.85
N PHE A 115 4.66 -2.99 -1.54
CA PHE A 115 5.80 -3.72 -2.07
C PHE A 115 5.59 -4.09 -3.55
N ILE A 116 4.40 -4.58 -3.90
CA ILE A 116 4.02 -4.92 -5.28
C ILE A 116 4.09 -3.67 -6.17
N MET A 117 3.52 -2.55 -5.73
CA MET A 117 3.62 -1.27 -6.45
C MET A 117 5.07 -0.83 -6.63
N MET A 118 5.89 -0.97 -5.59
CA MET A 118 7.30 -0.57 -5.62
C MET A 118 8.09 -1.41 -6.62
N LEU A 119 7.90 -2.72 -6.63
CA LEU A 119 8.52 -3.62 -7.60
C LEU A 119 8.10 -3.25 -9.02
N PHE A 120 6.81 -3.13 -9.27
CA PHE A 120 6.29 -2.82 -10.60
C PHE A 120 6.86 -1.48 -11.13
N MET A 121 6.77 -0.41 -10.36
CA MET A 121 7.25 0.90 -10.79
C MET A 121 8.77 0.97 -10.95
N ASN A 122 9.52 0.25 -10.12
CA ASN A 122 10.98 0.21 -10.26
C ASN A 122 11.43 -0.58 -11.50
N TYR A 123 10.87 -1.77 -11.74
CA TYR A 123 11.28 -2.62 -12.86
C TYR A 123 10.65 -2.21 -14.19
N VAL A 124 9.35 -1.94 -14.24
CA VAL A 124 8.63 -1.65 -15.50
C VAL A 124 8.78 -0.17 -15.87
N ASN A 125 8.54 0.73 -14.92
CA ASN A 125 8.61 2.17 -15.16
C ASN A 125 10.02 2.75 -15.00
N ARG A 126 10.99 1.96 -14.52
CA ARG A 126 12.39 2.39 -14.30
C ARG A 126 12.52 3.64 -13.44
N MET A 127 11.63 3.77 -12.46
CA MET A 127 11.63 4.89 -11.53
C MET A 127 12.61 4.64 -10.38
N ASP A 128 13.28 5.69 -9.93
CA ASP A 128 14.07 5.66 -8.71
C ASP A 128 13.20 5.49 -7.46
N LEU A 129 13.79 5.00 -6.37
CA LEU A 129 13.05 4.67 -5.15
C LEU A 129 12.34 5.87 -4.52
N ILE A 130 12.88 7.09 -4.67
CA ILE A 130 12.26 8.30 -4.09
C ILE A 130 10.96 8.60 -4.84
N ARG A 131 11.00 8.62 -6.17
CA ARG A 131 9.82 8.82 -7.02
C ARG A 131 8.82 7.68 -6.87
N VAL A 132 9.29 6.43 -6.79
CA VAL A 132 8.45 5.27 -6.51
C VAL A 132 7.69 5.44 -5.21
N ASN A 133 8.36 5.82 -4.12
CA ASN A 133 7.69 6.01 -2.83
C ASN A 133 6.69 7.18 -2.86
N ALA A 134 7.03 8.31 -3.48
CA ALA A 134 6.12 9.42 -3.64
C ALA A 134 4.88 9.05 -4.47
N THR A 135 5.07 8.33 -5.60
CA THR A 135 3.97 7.85 -6.44
C THR A 135 3.11 6.84 -5.71
N LYS A 136 3.74 5.88 -5.02
CA LYS A 136 3.06 4.83 -4.24
C LYS A 136 2.11 5.42 -3.19
N VAL A 137 2.57 6.40 -2.40
CA VAL A 137 1.70 6.98 -1.35
C VAL A 137 0.56 7.80 -1.92
N ALA A 138 0.78 8.52 -3.03
CA ALA A 138 -0.27 9.25 -3.73
C ALA A 138 -1.32 8.31 -4.34
N VAL A 139 -0.90 7.22 -4.99
CA VAL A 139 -1.79 6.18 -5.51
C VAL A 139 -2.56 5.50 -4.36
N ALA A 140 -1.85 5.17 -3.26
CA ALA A 140 -2.46 4.55 -2.09
C ALA A 140 -3.53 5.46 -1.46
N PHE A 141 -3.28 6.74 -1.36
CA PHE A 141 -4.27 7.72 -0.91
C PHE A 141 -5.55 7.67 -1.78
N ILE A 142 -5.40 7.70 -3.11
CA ILE A 142 -6.53 7.73 -4.05
C ILE A 142 -7.37 6.46 -3.94
N TYR A 143 -6.77 5.27 -4.08
CA TYR A 143 -7.57 4.05 -4.07
C TYR A 143 -8.10 3.68 -2.67
N THR A 144 -7.38 4.02 -1.61
CA THR A 144 -7.86 3.79 -0.23
C THR A 144 -9.06 4.67 0.09
N THR A 145 -9.12 5.89 -0.45
CA THR A 145 -10.31 6.74 -0.32
C THR A 145 -11.55 6.04 -0.89
N GLY A 146 -11.46 5.48 -2.10
CA GLY A 146 -12.57 4.74 -2.70
C GLY A 146 -12.95 3.49 -1.92
N ALA A 147 -11.97 2.69 -1.51
CA ALA A 147 -12.22 1.52 -0.67
C ALA A 147 -12.87 1.89 0.66
N LEU A 148 -12.40 2.95 1.34
CA LEU A 148 -12.98 3.44 2.58
C LEU A 148 -14.44 3.84 2.40
N VAL A 149 -14.77 4.58 1.34
CA VAL A 149 -16.15 4.97 1.03
C VAL A 149 -17.02 3.73 0.84
N THR A 150 -16.55 2.71 0.10
CA THR A 150 -17.29 1.47 -0.10
C THR A 150 -17.57 0.76 1.24
N PHE A 151 -16.58 0.62 2.12
CA PHE A 151 -16.76 0.01 3.44
C PHE A 151 -17.64 0.87 4.36
N ALA A 152 -17.57 2.20 4.27
CA ALA A 152 -18.39 3.11 5.06
C ALA A 152 -19.88 3.01 4.69
N LEU A 153 -20.18 3.02 3.39
CA LEU A 153 -21.54 2.89 2.88
C LEU A 153 -22.16 1.53 3.21
N SER A 154 -21.35 0.50 3.35
CA SER A 154 -21.78 -0.85 3.73
C SER A 154 -21.84 -1.09 5.24
N GLY A 155 -21.58 -0.09 6.07
CA GLY A 155 -21.63 -0.21 7.54
C GLY A 155 -20.49 -1.04 8.17
N HIS A 156 -19.44 -1.37 7.40
CA HIS A 156 -18.36 -2.26 7.85
C HIS A 156 -17.16 -1.50 8.46
N ILE A 157 -17.39 -0.34 9.07
CA ILE A 157 -16.38 0.46 9.74
C ILE A 157 -16.74 0.68 11.20
N GLU A 158 -15.85 0.22 12.08
CA GLU A 158 -15.87 0.55 13.50
C GLU A 158 -15.08 1.84 13.74
N TRP A 159 -15.76 2.97 13.69
CA TRP A 159 -15.13 4.30 13.73
C TRP A 159 -14.27 4.54 14.96
N LYS A 160 -14.70 4.07 16.13
CA LYS A 160 -13.97 4.21 17.40
C LYS A 160 -12.57 3.57 17.31
N TYR A 161 -12.51 2.32 16.83
CA TYR A 161 -11.24 1.60 16.65
C TYR A 161 -10.45 2.16 15.48
N GLY A 162 -11.13 2.61 14.43
CA GLY A 162 -10.51 3.23 13.26
C GLY A 162 -9.75 4.52 13.62
N LEU A 163 -10.32 5.38 14.43
CA LEU A 163 -9.68 6.61 14.89
C LEU A 163 -8.50 6.33 15.83
N ALA A 164 -8.64 5.39 16.76
CA ALA A 164 -7.54 4.96 17.62
C ALA A 164 -6.37 4.39 16.80
N LEU A 165 -6.67 3.55 15.80
CA LEU A 165 -5.67 2.99 14.91
C LEU A 165 -5.02 4.07 14.01
N ALA A 166 -5.81 5.05 13.54
CA ALA A 166 -5.34 6.17 12.73
C ALA A 166 -4.35 7.03 13.50
N SER A 167 -4.61 7.34 14.77
CA SER A 167 -3.70 8.12 15.63
C SER A 167 -2.37 7.38 15.84
N GLY A 168 -2.41 6.08 16.12
CA GLY A 168 -1.22 5.24 16.25
C GLY A 168 -0.42 5.15 14.95
N ASN A 169 -1.10 4.94 13.81
CA ASN A 169 -0.45 4.90 12.51
C ASN A 169 0.16 6.25 12.12
N ALA A 170 -0.51 7.36 12.39
CA ALA A 170 0.02 8.69 12.11
C ALA A 170 1.29 8.96 12.92
N ALA A 171 1.27 8.69 14.22
CA ALA A 171 2.43 8.81 15.09
C ALA A 171 3.56 7.85 14.65
N GLY A 172 3.25 6.57 14.43
CA GLY A 172 4.22 5.58 13.96
C GLY A 172 4.85 5.96 12.63
N ALA A 173 4.07 6.40 11.65
CA ALA A 173 4.57 6.85 10.35
C ALA A 173 5.47 8.08 10.46
N PHE A 174 5.12 9.03 11.33
CA PHE A 174 5.93 10.23 11.58
C PHE A 174 7.29 9.88 12.20
N PHE A 175 7.31 9.07 13.26
CA PHE A 175 8.55 8.66 13.90
C PHE A 175 9.39 7.74 13.00
N ALA A 176 8.76 6.75 12.35
CA ALA A 176 9.44 5.82 11.46
C ALA A 176 10.07 6.53 10.26
N SER A 177 9.39 7.51 9.65
CA SER A 177 9.94 8.27 8.52
C SER A 177 11.20 9.05 8.91
N ARG A 178 11.20 9.69 10.08
CA ARG A 178 12.37 10.41 10.59
C ARG A 178 13.53 9.49 10.95
N TYR A 179 13.23 8.33 11.54
CA TYR A 179 14.23 7.35 11.95
C TYR A 179 14.86 6.65 10.75
N SER A 180 14.07 6.33 9.73
CA SER A 180 14.48 5.72 8.46
C SER A 180 15.51 6.57 7.72
N VAL A 181 15.33 7.88 7.69
CA VAL A 181 16.27 8.82 7.08
C VAL A 181 17.62 8.83 7.79
N LYS A 182 17.64 8.56 9.12
CA LYS A 182 18.88 8.58 9.94
C LYS A 182 19.64 7.26 9.97
N LYS A 183 18.95 6.11 10.04
CA LYS A 183 19.57 4.78 10.28
C LYS A 183 19.43 3.78 9.14
N GLY A 184 18.81 4.17 8.02
CA GLY A 184 18.62 3.30 6.86
C GLY A 184 17.44 2.33 7.01
N GLU A 185 17.11 1.68 5.90
CA GLU A 185 15.92 0.80 5.78
C GLU A 185 16.03 -0.53 6.56
N GLY A 186 17.24 -0.94 6.97
CA GLY A 186 17.49 -2.25 7.57
C GLY A 186 16.75 -2.50 8.88
N VAL A 187 16.70 -1.50 9.76
CA VAL A 187 16.02 -1.61 11.06
C VAL A 187 14.52 -1.72 10.89
N ILE A 188 13.95 -0.91 9.98
CA ILE A 188 12.50 -0.96 9.70
C ILE A 188 12.13 -2.32 9.11
N LYS A 189 12.95 -2.86 8.20
CA LYS A 189 12.76 -4.17 7.60
C LYS A 189 12.79 -5.29 8.63
N ALA A 190 13.73 -5.24 9.59
CA ALA A 190 13.82 -6.22 10.67
C ALA A 190 12.58 -6.17 11.59
N VAL A 191 12.16 -4.99 12.01
CA VAL A 191 10.95 -4.81 12.83
C VAL A 191 9.70 -5.31 12.09
N MET A 192 9.55 -4.97 10.82
CA MET A 192 8.43 -5.45 10.00
C MET A 192 8.42 -6.98 9.89
N MET A 193 9.57 -7.61 9.63
CA MET A 193 9.67 -9.07 9.54
C MET A 193 9.25 -9.75 10.84
N VAL A 194 9.71 -9.24 11.99
CA VAL A 194 9.34 -9.78 13.31
C VAL A 194 7.83 -9.63 13.56
N MET A 195 7.28 -8.46 13.29
CA MET A 195 5.84 -8.20 13.48
C MET A 195 4.97 -9.08 12.58
N VAL A 196 5.33 -9.20 11.29
CA VAL A 196 4.57 -10.03 10.35
C VAL A 196 4.68 -11.50 10.71
N ALA A 197 5.86 -12.00 11.09
CA ALA A 197 6.04 -13.36 11.55
C ALA A 197 5.18 -13.67 12.80
N ALA A 198 5.21 -12.78 13.79
CA ALA A 198 4.39 -12.93 14.99
C ALA A 198 2.89 -12.94 14.69
N MET A 199 2.42 -12.04 13.80
CA MET A 199 1.02 -12.02 13.38
C MET A 199 0.63 -13.24 12.55
N SER A 200 1.50 -13.73 11.66
CA SER A 200 1.25 -14.94 10.87
C SER A 200 1.10 -16.17 11.77
N ILE A 201 1.95 -16.31 12.78
CA ILE A 201 1.86 -17.39 13.78
C ILE A 201 0.54 -17.28 14.55
N LYS A 202 0.18 -16.07 15.01
CA LYS A 202 -1.08 -15.86 15.72
C LYS A 202 -2.31 -16.23 14.88
N LEU A 203 -2.35 -15.82 13.62
CA LEU A 203 -3.47 -16.11 12.69
C LEU A 203 -3.55 -17.59 12.28
N TRP A 204 -2.44 -18.34 12.39
CA TRP A 204 -2.42 -19.77 12.06
C TRP A 204 -2.92 -20.63 13.22
N PHE A 205 -2.65 -20.23 14.47
CA PHE A 205 -2.95 -21.05 15.66
C PHE A 205 -4.19 -20.59 16.44
N PHE A 206 -4.67 -19.38 16.20
CA PHE A 206 -5.82 -18.77 16.85
C PHE A 206 -6.75 -18.09 15.84
#